data_ab94fff89526ff4abd41e2af6414a32c
#
_entry.id   ab94fff89526ff4abd41e2af6414a32c
#
_cell.length_a   1.000
_cell.length_b   1.000
_cell.length_c   1.000
_cell.angle_alpha   90.00
_cell.angle_beta   90.00
_cell.angle_gamma   90.00
#
_symmetry.space_group_name_H-M   'P 1'
#
loop_
_entity.id
_entity.type
_entity.pdbx_description
1 polymer ?
#
loop_
_entity_poly.entity_id
_entity_poly.type
_entity_poly.pdbx_seq_one_letter_code
_entity_poly.pdbx_strand_id
1 'polypeptide(L)'
;MSSRWAQGVLAAAIALGLTAVEGTRSRPAMSAEYLQIGLGLFSLSVPIADLETFAATGEVPDTLDTYIDYLSPQARSQLQEALNRTVEISPVAISQMTYSALGEDFLNRLGSVVQTPSGINGNQAMRAALILAAADPEGFSILKVLQYFPTVGIHVDVGELLALDREMGTYFSYRDASLAAIAAQSELEVAATSEGLSAEVPDLRQPGSVAFNQTTLTLNNQFAGIPAERPRRFEVDIYLPETQAVAVPLVIISHGLGASRADFAAMAQHLASYGFAVAVPDHPGSDTNYQREFLANLAYEGVDPLEFVYRPWDVKSIIDALAADPTYAQVLDLNHVGVIGHSFGGYTALALGGAPLNQARIEANCNPVEYVLNLSTLLQCRATELPWTDYALTDDRVTAVMAYSPVTSVLLGPESVAQVQTPVMMVTSSSDFVAPAVPEQIHPFIWLETGEKYLATFLSASHVAINGEVDFSDQVEVAPQVSSLLTGPDPNLSTSYAHALNVAFMGFYLSDRPEYEQFLGAAYAAEFLSEPPEALTVISNLSAEQLE
;
A
#
# COMPACT_ATOMS: atom_id res chain seq x y z
N MET A 1 -6.96 17.58 16.63
CA MET A 1 -6.24 16.32 16.39
C MET A 1 -4.72 16.49 16.42
N SER A 2 -4.17 17.63 16.00
CA SER A 2 -2.71 17.93 15.99
C SER A 2 -1.96 17.74 17.32
N SER A 3 -2.62 17.87 18.48
CA SER A 3 -1.95 17.73 19.80
C SER A 3 -1.66 16.29 20.23
N ARG A 4 -2.31 15.29 19.64
CA ARG A 4 -2.12 13.87 20.01
C ARG A 4 -0.92 13.22 19.30
N TRP A 5 -0.62 13.70 18.09
CA TRP A 5 0.55 13.21 17.35
C TRP A 5 1.85 13.82 17.87
N ALA A 6 1.87 15.12 18.19
CA ALA A 6 3.02 15.73 18.84
C ALA A 6 3.36 15.05 20.18
N GLN A 7 2.35 14.57 20.91
CA GLN A 7 2.56 13.78 22.13
C GLN A 7 3.09 12.37 21.83
N GLY A 8 2.70 11.75 20.73
CA GLY A 8 3.20 10.43 20.31
C GLY A 8 4.64 10.48 19.79
N VAL A 9 4.97 11.49 18.98
CA VAL A 9 6.33 11.71 18.45
C VAL A 9 7.28 12.17 19.55
N LEU A 10 6.82 13.03 20.47
CA LEU A 10 7.57 13.41 21.66
C LEU A 10 7.75 12.20 22.61
N ALA A 11 6.75 11.30 22.72
CA ALA A 11 6.85 10.05 23.45
C ALA A 11 7.87 9.10 22.85
N ALA A 12 7.93 8.98 21.52
CA ALA A 12 8.94 8.20 20.82
C ALA A 12 10.35 8.81 20.96
N ALA A 13 10.45 10.15 20.93
CA ALA A 13 11.72 10.86 21.12
C ALA A 13 12.18 10.88 22.59
N ILE A 14 11.23 10.95 23.54
CA ILE A 14 11.53 10.93 24.99
C ILE A 14 11.83 9.50 25.48
N ALA A 15 11.35 8.48 24.73
CA ALA A 15 11.75 7.09 24.98
C ALA A 15 13.25 6.83 24.83
N LEU A 16 13.99 7.84 24.56
CA LEU A 16 15.38 7.75 24.16
C LEU A 16 16.29 8.76 24.89
N GLY A 17 16.44 8.82 26.18
CA GLY A 17 17.43 9.63 26.77
C GLY A 17 17.77 9.50 28.25
N LEU A 18 18.81 8.96 28.89
CA LEU A 18 19.58 9.43 30.07
C LEU A 18 20.46 8.41 30.82
N THR A 19 21.50 8.87 31.41
CA THR A 19 22.69 8.23 31.99
C THR A 19 22.51 7.77 33.45
N ALA A 20 23.20 6.95 34.01
CA ALA A 20 24.26 5.98 34.08
C ALA A 20 24.26 5.29 35.48
N VAL A 21 24.75 4.11 35.58
CA VAL A 21 25.79 3.53 36.41
C VAL A 21 25.55 2.06 36.78
N GLU A 22 26.43 1.28 36.26
CA GLU A 22 27.01 -0.02 36.56
C GLU A 22 26.24 -1.15 37.28
N GLY A 23 26.08 -2.22 36.51
CA GLY A 23 25.99 -3.60 36.96
C GLY A 23 26.54 -4.54 35.90
N THR A 24 27.66 -5.20 36.16
CA THR A 24 28.46 -5.97 35.23
C THR A 24 27.79 -7.26 34.74
N ARG A 25 27.22 -7.23 33.56
CA ARG A 25 27.07 -8.38 32.66
C ARG A 25 27.98 -8.14 31.46
N SER A 26 28.68 -9.16 30.97
CA SER A 26 29.54 -9.07 29.78
C SER A 26 28.70 -8.66 28.58
N ARG A 27 28.73 -7.38 28.23
CA ARG A 27 28.12 -6.84 27.03
C ARG A 27 29.01 -7.16 25.81
N PRO A 28 28.43 -7.37 24.61
CA PRO A 28 29.23 -7.47 23.39
C PRO A 28 30.09 -6.20 23.23
N ALA A 29 31.24 -6.33 22.58
CA ALA A 29 32.31 -5.33 22.56
C ALA A 29 31.94 -3.96 21.96
N MET A 30 30.75 -3.78 21.41
CA MET A 30 30.15 -2.51 20.97
C MET A 30 28.64 -2.60 21.15
N SER A 31 28.10 -1.94 22.13
CA SER A 31 26.66 -1.74 22.34
C SER A 31 26.42 -0.31 22.79
N ALA A 32 25.33 0.30 22.34
CA ALA A 32 25.02 1.65 22.78
C ALA A 32 24.71 1.67 24.29
N GLU A 33 25.35 2.57 24.99
CA GLU A 33 25.16 2.78 26.43
C GLU A 33 24.13 3.87 26.69
N TYR A 34 24.02 4.82 25.77
CA TYR A 34 23.12 5.97 25.90
C TYR A 34 22.57 6.40 24.56
N LEU A 35 21.50 7.12 24.65
CA LEU A 35 20.85 7.81 23.57
C LEU A 35 20.96 9.30 23.80
N GLN A 36 21.39 10.01 22.81
CA GLN A 36 21.62 11.44 22.84
C GLN A 36 20.61 12.15 21.96
N ILE A 37 19.85 13.06 22.53
CA ILE A 37 18.89 13.90 21.82
C ILE A 37 19.52 15.29 21.66
N GLY A 38 19.85 15.66 20.44
CA GLY A 38 20.47 16.93 20.11
C GLY A 38 19.45 18.03 19.82
N LEU A 39 19.51 19.16 20.52
CA LEU A 39 18.69 20.35 20.31
C LEU A 39 19.61 21.57 20.13
N GLY A 40 20.18 21.72 18.94
CA GLY A 40 21.19 22.76 18.67
C GLY A 40 22.46 22.57 19.49
N LEU A 41 22.76 23.50 20.41
CA LEU A 41 23.93 23.42 21.29
C LEU A 41 23.67 22.58 22.57
N PHE A 42 22.46 22.15 22.79
CA PHE A 42 22.08 21.33 23.94
C PHE A 42 21.92 19.88 23.51
N SER A 43 22.52 18.98 24.25
CA SER A 43 22.29 17.55 24.09
C SER A 43 21.85 16.95 25.42
N LEU A 44 20.81 16.17 25.35
CA LEU A 44 20.31 15.38 26.47
C LEU A 44 20.71 13.93 26.23
N SER A 45 21.12 13.25 27.27
CA SER A 45 21.67 11.91 27.14
C SER A 45 20.92 10.94 28.04
N VAL A 46 20.45 9.82 27.51
CA VAL A 46 19.63 8.79 28.16
C VAL A 46 20.35 7.47 28.20
N PRO A 47 20.60 6.79 29.36
CA PRO A 47 21.05 5.41 29.35
C PRO A 47 19.98 4.46 28.87
N ILE A 48 20.38 3.57 28.05
CA ILE A 48 19.55 2.44 27.64
C ILE A 48 19.15 1.59 28.86
N ALA A 49 20.03 1.47 29.86
CA ALA A 49 19.75 0.76 31.10
C ALA A 49 18.55 1.32 31.90
N ASP A 50 18.29 2.61 31.81
CA ASP A 50 17.16 3.24 32.49
C ASP A 50 15.85 2.99 31.72
N LEU A 51 15.92 2.90 30.40
CA LEU A 51 14.79 2.45 29.58
C LEU A 51 14.46 0.97 29.86
N GLU A 52 15.48 0.13 30.05
CA GLU A 52 15.29 -1.26 30.47
C GLU A 52 14.58 -1.35 31.83
N THR A 53 15.00 -0.54 32.78
CA THR A 53 14.41 -0.48 34.13
C THR A 53 12.95 -0.04 34.04
N PHE A 54 12.68 1.04 33.32
CA PHE A 54 11.32 1.52 33.11
C PHE A 54 10.44 0.49 32.40
N ALA A 55 10.95 -0.14 31.35
CA ALA A 55 10.22 -1.19 30.64
C ALA A 55 9.87 -2.35 31.58
N ALA A 56 10.85 -2.87 32.31
CA ALA A 56 10.68 -4.07 33.13
C ALA A 56 9.79 -3.83 34.37
N THR A 57 9.86 -2.66 35.01
CA THR A 57 9.26 -2.41 36.32
C THR A 57 8.15 -1.37 36.29
N GLY A 58 8.12 -0.48 35.30
CA GLY A 58 7.29 0.72 35.28
C GLY A 58 7.81 1.84 36.21
N GLU A 59 8.89 1.58 37.00
CA GLU A 59 9.54 2.61 37.80
C GLU A 59 10.25 3.61 36.89
N VAL A 60 10.10 4.89 37.16
CA VAL A 60 10.72 5.97 36.44
C VAL A 60 12.03 6.34 37.12
N PRO A 61 13.22 6.03 36.53
CA PRO A 61 14.49 6.49 37.06
C PRO A 61 14.56 8.03 37.08
N ASP A 62 15.29 8.61 38.07
CA ASP A 62 15.44 10.07 38.22
C ASP A 62 15.83 10.77 36.92
N THR A 63 16.58 10.08 36.13
CA THR A 63 17.03 10.50 34.82
C THR A 63 15.90 10.57 33.79
N LEU A 64 14.84 9.76 33.90
CA LEU A 64 13.65 9.76 33.03
C LEU A 64 12.53 10.65 33.55
N ASP A 65 12.55 11.02 34.81
CA ASP A 65 11.45 11.69 35.53
C ASP A 65 10.97 12.94 34.75
N THR A 66 11.90 13.83 34.43
CA THR A 66 11.59 15.07 33.71
C THR A 66 10.86 14.88 32.38
N TYR A 67 11.02 13.73 31.71
CA TYR A 67 10.43 13.48 30.38
C TYR A 67 9.14 12.70 30.46
N ILE A 68 9.13 11.72 31.34
CA ILE A 68 7.95 10.89 31.59
C ILE A 68 6.81 11.74 32.16
N ASP A 69 7.13 12.79 32.91
CA ASP A 69 6.14 13.72 33.44
C ASP A 69 5.38 14.54 32.39
N TYR A 70 5.97 14.74 31.20
CA TYR A 70 5.27 15.34 30.08
C TYR A 70 4.32 14.38 29.35
N LEU A 71 4.40 13.07 29.62
CA LEU A 71 3.54 12.08 29.01
C LEU A 71 2.24 11.93 29.78
N SER A 72 1.12 11.81 29.05
CA SER A 72 -0.12 11.37 29.68
C SER A 72 0.05 9.95 30.26
N PRO A 73 -0.73 9.56 31.30
CA PRO A 73 -0.68 8.21 31.84
C PRO A 73 -0.85 7.12 30.78
N GLN A 74 -1.71 7.37 29.78
CA GLN A 74 -1.93 6.48 28.64
C GLN A 74 -0.68 6.36 27.76
N ALA A 75 -0.04 7.49 27.41
CA ALA A 75 1.18 7.50 26.60
C ALA A 75 2.35 6.80 27.32
N ARG A 76 2.44 6.95 28.66
CA ARG A 76 3.42 6.25 29.50
C ARG A 76 3.20 4.73 29.45
N SER A 77 1.97 4.26 29.56
CA SER A 77 1.63 2.83 29.45
C SER A 77 1.93 2.28 28.06
N GLN A 78 1.58 3.02 27.02
CA GLN A 78 1.89 2.63 25.63
C GLN A 78 3.39 2.56 25.36
N LEU A 79 4.17 3.47 25.93
CA LEU A 79 5.62 3.44 25.82
C LEU A 79 6.20 2.19 26.49
N GLN A 80 5.75 1.90 27.71
CA GLN A 80 6.19 0.71 28.44
C GLN A 80 5.85 -0.57 27.68
N GLU A 81 4.63 -0.66 27.15
CA GLU A 81 4.20 -1.79 26.32
C GLU A 81 5.07 -1.95 25.06
N ALA A 82 5.33 -0.85 24.34
CA ALA A 82 6.15 -0.86 23.13
C ALA A 82 7.60 -1.30 23.39
N LEU A 83 8.19 -0.89 24.53
CA LEU A 83 9.53 -1.30 24.90
C LEU A 83 9.63 -2.77 25.31
N ASN A 84 8.57 -3.33 25.93
CA ASN A 84 8.52 -4.73 26.37
C ASN A 84 8.09 -5.70 25.27
N ARG A 85 7.56 -5.17 24.18
CA ARG A 85 7.03 -6.02 23.10
C ARG A 85 8.16 -6.77 22.42
N THR A 86 8.04 -8.09 22.38
CA THR A 86 8.92 -8.99 21.63
C THR A 86 8.15 -9.65 20.50
N VAL A 87 8.81 -9.86 19.36
CA VAL A 87 8.29 -10.60 18.23
C VAL A 87 9.34 -11.60 17.73
N GLU A 88 8.89 -12.74 17.22
CA GLU A 88 9.80 -13.66 16.54
C GLU A 88 9.92 -13.25 15.07
N ILE A 89 11.15 -12.93 14.66
CA ILE A 89 11.44 -12.56 13.28
C ILE A 89 12.77 -13.18 12.84
N SER A 90 12.82 -13.70 11.63
CA SER A 90 14.02 -14.30 11.08
C SER A 90 15.14 -13.25 10.88
N PRO A 91 16.35 -13.47 11.43
CA PRO A 91 17.50 -12.59 11.15
C PRO A 91 17.89 -12.62 9.65
N VAL A 92 17.60 -13.71 8.93
CA VAL A 92 17.79 -13.79 7.49
C VAL A 92 16.80 -12.85 6.78
N ALA A 93 15.52 -12.87 7.17
CA ALA A 93 14.52 -11.98 6.60
C ALA A 93 14.87 -10.49 6.82
N ILE A 94 15.26 -10.11 8.06
CA ILE A 94 15.72 -8.75 8.37
C ILE A 94 16.97 -8.39 7.54
N SER A 95 17.90 -9.30 7.39
CA SER A 95 19.09 -9.08 6.55
C SER A 95 18.68 -8.83 5.10
N GLN A 96 17.84 -9.69 4.51
CA GLN A 96 17.38 -9.53 3.14
C GLN A 96 16.63 -8.21 2.93
N MET A 97 15.69 -7.89 3.81
CA MET A 97 14.95 -6.63 3.75
C MET A 97 15.88 -5.42 3.81
N THR A 98 16.82 -5.40 4.76
CA THR A 98 17.67 -4.21 5.01
C THR A 98 18.82 -4.05 4.03
N TYR A 99 19.21 -5.11 3.30
CA TYR A 99 20.20 -5.05 2.21
C TYR A 99 19.55 -4.93 0.82
N SER A 100 18.25 -5.08 0.69
CA SER A 100 17.55 -4.76 -0.56
C SER A 100 17.64 -3.27 -0.86
N ALA A 101 17.51 -2.88 -2.13
CA ALA A 101 17.50 -1.46 -2.51
C ALA A 101 16.40 -0.69 -1.78
N LEU A 102 15.20 -1.28 -1.65
CA LEU A 102 14.10 -0.69 -0.88
C LEU A 102 14.46 -0.47 0.60
N GLY A 103 15.06 -1.47 1.24
CA GLY A 103 15.45 -1.40 2.64
C GLY A 103 16.64 -0.44 2.86
N GLU A 104 17.56 -0.37 1.93
CA GLU A 104 18.68 0.58 2.00
C GLU A 104 18.18 2.03 1.92
N ASP A 105 17.30 2.34 0.99
CA ASP A 105 16.69 3.65 0.88
C ASP A 105 15.88 4.02 2.14
N PHE A 106 15.10 3.09 2.66
CA PHE A 106 14.37 3.28 3.92
C PHE A 106 15.30 3.58 5.08
N LEU A 107 16.35 2.76 5.27
CA LEU A 107 17.34 2.97 6.34
C LEU A 107 18.15 4.26 6.16
N ASN A 108 18.45 4.68 4.93
CA ASN A 108 19.11 5.95 4.65
C ASN A 108 18.26 7.15 5.12
N ARG A 109 16.95 7.09 4.88
CA ARG A 109 16.01 8.13 5.35
C ARG A 109 15.88 8.14 6.87
N LEU A 110 15.71 6.99 7.48
CA LEU A 110 15.63 6.88 8.93
C LEU A 110 16.96 7.26 9.59
N GLY A 111 18.07 6.97 8.94
CA GLY A 111 19.41 7.29 9.40
C GLY A 111 19.77 8.78 9.39
N SER A 112 19.01 9.62 8.69
CA SER A 112 19.15 11.08 8.82
C SER A 112 18.66 11.58 10.18
N VAL A 113 17.67 10.91 10.76
CA VAL A 113 17.14 11.20 12.09
C VAL A 113 17.91 10.44 13.18
N VAL A 114 18.16 9.13 12.97
CA VAL A 114 18.87 8.26 13.92
C VAL A 114 20.31 8.10 13.47
N GLN A 115 21.21 8.86 14.07
CA GLN A 115 22.60 9.01 13.67
C GLN A 115 23.55 8.33 14.67
N THR A 116 24.80 8.20 14.27
CA THR A 116 25.90 7.90 15.22
C THR A 116 26.19 9.12 16.11
N PRO A 117 26.89 8.99 17.25
CA PRO A 117 27.26 10.12 18.10
C PRO A 117 28.09 11.22 17.40
N SER A 118 28.70 10.90 16.27
CA SER A 118 29.45 11.85 15.43
C SER A 118 28.60 12.57 14.38
N GLY A 119 27.29 12.37 14.36
CA GLY A 119 26.37 13.00 13.40
C GLY A 119 26.42 12.37 12.00
N ILE A 120 26.95 11.15 11.88
CA ILE A 120 26.92 10.39 10.62
C ILE A 120 25.60 9.63 10.52
N ASN A 121 25.01 9.59 9.33
CA ASN A 121 23.81 8.82 9.03
C ASN A 121 23.91 7.39 9.61
N GLY A 122 22.89 6.99 10.39
CA GLY A 122 22.90 5.76 11.18
C GLY A 122 22.48 4.49 10.41
N ASN A 123 22.25 4.56 9.09
CA ASN A 123 21.70 3.46 8.29
C ASN A 123 22.41 2.12 8.50
N GLN A 124 23.78 2.12 8.44
CA GLN A 124 24.58 0.90 8.59
C GLN A 124 24.54 0.38 10.03
N ALA A 125 24.54 1.29 11.01
CA ALA A 125 24.46 0.94 12.42
C ALA A 125 23.09 0.35 12.77
N MET A 126 22.02 0.95 12.26
CA MET A 126 20.65 0.42 12.41
C MET A 126 20.50 -0.95 11.75
N ARG A 127 21.01 -1.13 10.52
CA ARG A 127 21.00 -2.44 9.85
C ARG A 127 21.63 -3.51 10.73
N ALA A 128 22.81 -3.25 11.26
CA ALA A 128 23.51 -4.19 12.14
C ALA A 128 22.69 -4.45 13.42
N ALA A 129 22.14 -3.42 14.04
CA ALA A 129 21.33 -3.53 15.24
C ALA A 129 20.05 -4.34 15.01
N LEU A 130 19.35 -4.12 13.90
CA LEU A 130 18.14 -4.86 13.53
C LEU A 130 18.43 -6.34 13.32
N ILE A 131 19.50 -6.69 12.60
CA ILE A 131 19.90 -8.09 12.36
C ILE A 131 20.28 -8.78 13.67
N LEU A 132 21.05 -8.12 14.54
CA LEU A 132 21.47 -8.67 15.81
C LEU A 132 20.28 -8.82 16.79
N ALA A 133 19.35 -7.86 16.81
CA ALA A 133 18.14 -7.95 17.60
C ALA A 133 17.25 -9.11 17.13
N ALA A 134 17.15 -9.35 15.84
CA ALA A 134 16.41 -10.50 15.29
C ALA A 134 17.08 -11.85 15.60
N ALA A 135 18.39 -11.86 15.86
CA ALA A 135 19.13 -13.06 16.25
C ALA A 135 19.14 -13.31 17.77
N ASP A 136 18.56 -12.40 18.59
CA ASP A 136 18.53 -12.54 20.04
C ASP A 136 17.55 -13.66 20.46
N PRO A 137 17.97 -14.61 21.32
CA PRO A 137 17.13 -15.71 21.75
C PRO A 137 15.91 -15.28 22.60
N GLU A 138 15.88 -14.06 23.10
CA GLU A 138 14.71 -13.49 23.83
C GLU A 138 13.69 -12.84 22.87
N GLY A 139 13.95 -12.86 21.56
CA GLY A 139 13.13 -12.27 20.52
C GLY A 139 13.51 -10.83 20.19
N PHE A 140 13.03 -10.38 19.02
CA PHE A 140 13.24 -9.02 18.52
C PHE A 140 12.41 -8.02 19.33
N SER A 141 13.04 -6.93 19.76
CA SER A 141 12.36 -5.80 20.40
C SER A 141 13.07 -4.47 20.15
N ILE A 142 12.37 -3.36 20.36
CA ILE A 142 12.97 -2.01 20.25
C ILE A 142 14.16 -1.87 21.21
N LEU A 143 14.04 -2.37 22.43
CA LEU A 143 15.16 -2.35 23.39
C LEU A 143 16.38 -3.12 22.90
N LYS A 144 16.16 -4.30 22.26
CA LYS A 144 17.28 -5.06 21.68
C LYS A 144 17.94 -4.29 20.53
N VAL A 145 17.17 -3.61 19.69
CA VAL A 145 17.73 -2.76 18.63
C VAL A 145 18.60 -1.65 19.21
N LEU A 146 18.16 -0.98 20.28
CA LEU A 146 18.95 0.02 20.97
C LEU A 146 20.23 -0.57 21.60
N GLN A 147 20.12 -1.71 22.26
CA GLN A 147 21.24 -2.41 22.89
C GLN A 147 22.29 -2.87 21.88
N TYR A 148 21.86 -3.37 20.72
CA TYR A 148 22.75 -3.88 19.68
C TYR A 148 23.26 -2.80 18.71
N PHE A 149 22.89 -1.54 18.91
CA PHE A 149 23.41 -0.46 18.07
C PHE A 149 24.94 -0.35 18.22
N PRO A 150 25.74 -0.50 17.15
CA PRO A 150 27.18 -0.80 17.25
C PRO A 150 28.05 0.45 17.43
N THR A 151 27.58 1.42 18.23
CA THR A 151 28.32 2.61 18.65
C THR A 151 28.08 2.86 20.13
N VAL A 152 28.95 3.62 20.79
CA VAL A 152 28.85 3.90 22.24
C VAL A 152 27.53 4.62 22.62
N GLY A 153 26.90 5.29 21.68
CA GLY A 153 25.60 5.96 21.84
C GLY A 153 24.89 6.09 20.52
N ILE A 154 23.64 6.51 20.59
CA ILE A 154 22.77 6.80 19.46
C ILE A 154 22.47 8.29 19.50
N HIS A 155 22.65 9.01 18.42
CA HIS A 155 22.28 10.41 18.33
C HIS A 155 20.94 10.54 17.58
N VAL A 156 19.97 11.22 18.18
CA VAL A 156 18.70 11.59 17.51
C VAL A 156 18.78 13.08 17.16
N ASP A 157 18.76 13.35 15.87
CA ASP A 157 18.74 14.73 15.37
C ASP A 157 17.32 15.29 15.48
N VAL A 158 17.13 16.16 16.46
CA VAL A 158 15.82 16.80 16.70
C VAL A 158 15.46 17.79 15.58
N GLY A 159 16.44 18.36 14.90
CA GLY A 159 16.22 19.23 13.76
C GLY A 159 15.54 18.49 12.62
N GLU A 160 16.08 17.32 12.25
CA GLU A 160 15.53 16.42 11.25
C GLU A 160 14.17 15.86 11.70
N LEU A 161 14.03 15.47 12.98
CA LEU A 161 12.78 15.00 13.53
C LEU A 161 11.67 16.07 13.47
N LEU A 162 11.98 17.33 13.80
CA LEU A 162 11.04 18.44 13.69
C LEU A 162 10.77 18.87 12.24
N ALA A 163 11.71 18.63 11.33
CA ALA A 163 11.48 18.82 9.90
C ALA A 163 10.47 17.80 9.40
N LEU A 164 10.65 16.54 9.76
CA LEU A 164 9.71 15.45 9.45
C LEU A 164 8.31 15.71 10.04
N ASP A 165 8.21 16.13 11.30
CA ASP A 165 6.93 16.49 11.94
C ASP A 165 6.20 17.61 11.21
N ARG A 166 6.93 18.64 10.76
CA ARG A 166 6.34 19.75 9.96
C ARG A 166 5.87 19.27 8.59
N GLU A 167 6.66 18.43 7.93
CA GLU A 167 6.29 17.85 6.64
C GLU A 167 5.04 16.98 6.77
N MET A 168 5.00 16.10 7.79
CA MET A 168 3.81 15.32 8.13
C MET A 168 2.61 16.20 8.42
N GLY A 169 2.78 17.25 9.23
CA GLY A 169 1.71 18.19 9.55
C GLY A 169 1.16 18.90 8.30
N THR A 170 2.04 19.30 7.38
CA THR A 170 1.64 19.89 6.10
C THR A 170 0.89 18.88 5.24
N TYR A 171 1.42 17.66 5.10
CA TYR A 171 0.75 16.60 4.36
C TYR A 171 -0.65 16.29 4.90
N PHE A 172 -0.78 16.07 6.22
CA PHE A 172 -2.07 15.76 6.83
C PHE A 172 -3.07 16.92 6.70
N SER A 173 -2.60 18.18 6.83
CA SER A 173 -3.46 19.33 6.61
C SER A 173 -3.98 19.41 5.19
N TYR A 174 -3.12 19.14 4.21
CA TYR A 174 -3.50 19.14 2.79
C TYR A 174 -4.40 17.94 2.45
N ARG A 175 -4.12 16.75 3.00
CA ARG A 175 -5.01 15.60 2.88
C ARG A 175 -6.39 15.89 3.44
N ASP A 176 -6.48 16.44 4.65
CA ASP A 176 -7.74 16.73 5.30
C ASP A 176 -8.54 17.79 4.53
N ALA A 177 -7.88 18.80 3.95
CA ALA A 177 -8.50 19.77 3.06
C ALA A 177 -9.01 19.10 1.76
N SER A 178 -8.22 18.21 1.16
CA SER A 178 -8.63 17.47 -0.04
C SER A 178 -9.85 16.57 0.24
N LEU A 179 -9.87 15.87 1.37
CA LEU A 179 -11.03 15.08 1.78
C LEU A 179 -12.27 15.93 2.02
N ALA A 180 -12.11 17.12 2.59
CA ALA A 180 -13.21 18.08 2.76
C ALA A 180 -13.75 18.58 1.41
N ALA A 181 -12.86 18.84 0.43
CA ALA A 181 -13.27 19.21 -0.93
C ALA A 181 -14.03 18.07 -1.63
N ILE A 182 -13.58 16.83 -1.48
CA ILE A 182 -14.28 15.63 -2.00
C ILE A 182 -15.66 15.50 -1.36
N ALA A 183 -15.78 15.66 -0.05
CA ALA A 183 -17.06 15.61 0.65
C ALA A 183 -18.02 16.71 0.16
N ALA A 184 -17.54 17.94 0.01
CA ALA A 184 -18.35 19.05 -0.51
C ALA A 184 -18.79 18.80 -1.96
N GLN A 185 -17.90 18.26 -2.80
CA GLN A 185 -18.24 17.88 -4.18
C GLN A 185 -19.29 16.75 -4.20
N SER A 186 -19.15 15.75 -3.33
CA SER A 186 -20.14 14.67 -3.20
C SER A 186 -21.52 15.22 -2.82
N GLU A 187 -21.62 16.15 -1.88
CA GLU A 187 -22.87 16.82 -1.52
C GLU A 187 -23.51 17.56 -2.71
N LEU A 188 -22.68 18.24 -3.53
CA LEU A 188 -23.16 18.91 -4.74
C LEU A 188 -23.70 17.91 -5.77
N GLU A 189 -23.02 16.78 -5.98
CA GLU A 189 -23.46 15.74 -6.91
C GLU A 189 -24.72 15.02 -6.42
N VAL A 190 -24.84 14.76 -5.12
CA VAL A 190 -26.09 14.25 -4.50
C VAL A 190 -27.25 15.22 -4.75
N ALA A 191 -27.03 16.52 -4.49
CA ALA A 191 -28.06 17.54 -4.69
C ALA A 191 -28.46 17.75 -6.17
N ALA A 192 -27.55 17.47 -7.10
CA ALA A 192 -27.81 17.55 -8.54
C ALA A 192 -28.58 16.33 -9.09
N THR A 193 -28.64 15.22 -8.36
CA THR A 193 -29.38 14.03 -8.73
C THR A 193 -30.87 14.30 -8.58
N SER A 194 -31.53 14.67 -9.69
CA SER A 194 -32.93 15.13 -9.70
C SER A 194 -33.97 14.00 -9.59
N GLU A 195 -33.59 12.82 -9.99
CA GLU A 195 -34.38 11.59 -9.87
C GLU A 195 -33.74 10.74 -8.76
N GLY A 196 -34.47 10.52 -7.66
CA GLY A 196 -34.00 9.63 -6.60
C GLY A 196 -33.68 8.23 -7.13
N LEU A 197 -32.89 7.49 -6.37
CA LEU A 197 -32.60 6.10 -6.70
C LEU A 197 -33.92 5.30 -6.87
N SER A 198 -33.92 4.34 -7.79
CA SER A 198 -35.09 3.48 -8.02
C SER A 198 -35.49 2.78 -6.72
N ALA A 199 -36.80 2.69 -6.43
CA ALA A 199 -37.29 2.11 -5.19
C ALA A 199 -36.94 0.60 -5.00
N GLU A 200 -36.48 -0.07 -6.05
CA GLU A 200 -36.01 -1.46 -6.03
C GLU A 200 -34.54 -1.54 -6.42
N VAL A 201 -33.67 -0.97 -5.59
CA VAL A 201 -32.21 -1.06 -5.76
C VAL A 201 -31.73 -2.37 -5.14
N PRO A 202 -31.13 -3.30 -5.91
CA PRO A 202 -30.52 -4.48 -5.33
C PRO A 202 -29.29 -4.09 -4.50
N ASP A 203 -29.11 -4.76 -3.36
CA ASP A 203 -27.91 -4.59 -2.55
C ASP A 203 -26.73 -5.30 -3.24
N LEU A 204 -25.95 -4.55 -4.01
CA LEU A 204 -24.79 -5.07 -4.76
C LEU A 204 -23.63 -5.55 -3.86
N ARG A 205 -23.71 -5.34 -2.55
CA ARG A 205 -22.78 -5.91 -1.56
C ARG A 205 -23.01 -7.41 -1.37
N GLN A 206 -24.23 -7.88 -1.63
CA GLN A 206 -24.59 -9.29 -1.52
C GLN A 206 -24.18 -10.07 -2.77
N PRO A 207 -23.83 -11.35 -2.65
CA PRO A 207 -23.57 -12.18 -3.82
C PRO A 207 -24.75 -12.24 -4.78
N GLY A 208 -24.45 -12.27 -6.08
CA GLY A 208 -25.46 -12.53 -7.11
C GLY A 208 -25.96 -13.97 -7.11
N SER A 209 -26.85 -14.29 -8.04
CA SER A 209 -27.52 -15.61 -8.10
C SER A 209 -26.93 -16.57 -9.15
N VAL A 210 -25.93 -16.16 -9.91
CA VAL A 210 -25.33 -16.97 -10.97
C VAL A 210 -24.31 -17.95 -10.38
N ALA A 211 -24.50 -19.24 -10.63
CA ALA A 211 -23.50 -20.25 -10.29
C ALA A 211 -22.28 -20.11 -11.21
N PHE A 212 -21.13 -20.52 -10.75
CA PHE A 212 -19.88 -20.46 -11.52
C PHE A 212 -18.97 -21.65 -11.23
N ASN A 213 -18.08 -21.96 -12.17
CA ASN A 213 -17.02 -22.95 -12.02
C ASN A 213 -15.66 -22.25 -11.90
N GLN A 214 -14.78 -22.79 -11.06
CA GLN A 214 -13.40 -22.34 -10.95
C GLN A 214 -12.45 -23.37 -11.55
N THR A 215 -11.52 -22.90 -12.38
CA THR A 215 -10.42 -23.70 -12.95
C THR A 215 -9.12 -22.91 -12.88
N THR A 216 -7.99 -23.60 -12.79
CA THR A 216 -6.67 -22.96 -12.82
C THR A 216 -5.96 -23.30 -14.13
N LEU A 217 -5.55 -22.27 -14.86
CA LEU A 217 -4.71 -22.40 -16.05
C LEU A 217 -3.24 -22.14 -15.68
N THR A 218 -2.33 -22.82 -16.34
CA THR A 218 -0.90 -22.52 -16.26
C THR A 218 -0.44 -21.95 -17.58
N LEU A 219 0.06 -20.70 -17.58
CA LEU A 219 0.64 -20.05 -18.74
C LEU A 219 2.17 -20.13 -18.71
N ASN A 220 2.78 -20.24 -19.89
CA ASN A 220 4.22 -20.23 -20.06
C ASN A 220 4.56 -19.23 -21.17
N ASN A 221 5.05 -18.08 -20.79
CA ASN A 221 5.31 -16.98 -21.70
C ASN A 221 6.80 -16.78 -21.94
N GLN A 222 7.12 -16.35 -23.17
CA GLN A 222 8.42 -15.82 -23.54
C GLN A 222 8.18 -14.48 -24.22
N PHE A 223 8.54 -13.41 -23.53
CA PHE A 223 8.36 -12.06 -24.09
C PHE A 223 9.58 -11.68 -24.94
N ALA A 224 9.32 -11.25 -26.17
CA ALA A 224 10.37 -10.83 -27.10
C ALA A 224 10.97 -9.47 -26.67
N GLY A 225 12.29 -9.31 -26.84
CA GLY A 225 12.97 -8.02 -26.64
C GLY A 225 13.48 -7.75 -25.22
N ILE A 226 13.18 -8.60 -24.25
CA ILE A 226 13.80 -8.60 -22.93
C ILE A 226 14.65 -9.85 -22.80
N PRO A 227 15.87 -9.78 -22.25
CA PRO A 227 16.69 -10.97 -22.01
C PRO A 227 16.03 -11.85 -20.95
N ALA A 228 15.06 -12.65 -21.34
CA ALA A 228 14.46 -13.64 -20.46
C ALA A 228 15.33 -14.90 -20.49
N GLU A 229 16.18 -15.05 -19.49
CA GLU A 229 16.94 -16.30 -19.29
C GLU A 229 16.03 -17.49 -18.92
N ARG A 230 14.78 -17.21 -18.49
CA ARG A 230 13.78 -18.23 -18.10
C ARG A 230 12.41 -17.92 -18.68
N PRO A 231 11.67 -18.95 -19.13
CA PRO A 231 10.26 -18.79 -19.47
C PRO A 231 9.50 -18.31 -18.23
N ARG A 232 8.65 -17.31 -18.38
CA ARG A 232 7.78 -16.81 -17.32
C ARG A 232 6.59 -17.76 -17.20
N ARG A 233 6.54 -18.53 -16.13
CA ARG A 233 5.46 -19.47 -15.83
C ARG A 233 4.66 -18.97 -14.66
N PHE A 234 3.34 -18.89 -14.81
CA PHE A 234 2.43 -18.47 -13.75
C PHE A 234 1.05 -19.14 -13.88
N GLU A 235 0.32 -19.14 -12.78
CA GLU A 235 -1.02 -19.68 -12.69
C GLU A 235 -2.05 -18.55 -12.74
N VAL A 236 -3.22 -18.87 -13.33
CA VAL A 236 -4.35 -17.97 -13.46
C VAL A 236 -5.60 -18.73 -13.03
N ASP A 237 -6.30 -18.26 -12.01
CA ASP A 237 -7.60 -18.79 -11.65
C ASP A 237 -8.68 -18.16 -12.53
N ILE A 238 -9.48 -19.00 -13.18
CA ILE A 238 -10.60 -18.59 -14.03
C ILE A 238 -11.90 -18.95 -13.34
N TYR A 239 -12.73 -17.97 -13.07
CA TYR A 239 -14.08 -18.11 -12.56
C TYR A 239 -15.05 -17.89 -13.73
N LEU A 240 -15.68 -18.97 -14.22
CA LEU A 240 -16.56 -18.95 -15.38
C LEU A 240 -18.02 -19.10 -14.93
N PRO A 241 -18.91 -18.09 -15.17
CA PRO A 241 -20.31 -18.19 -14.78
C PRO A 241 -21.05 -19.23 -15.61
N GLU A 242 -21.96 -19.96 -14.99
CA GLU A 242 -22.87 -20.91 -15.64
C GLU A 242 -24.05 -20.13 -16.26
N THR A 243 -23.87 -19.65 -17.46
CA THR A 243 -24.88 -18.84 -18.16
C THR A 243 -25.13 -19.35 -19.58
N GLN A 244 -26.31 -19.06 -20.13
CA GLN A 244 -26.63 -19.27 -21.54
C GLN A 244 -26.26 -18.05 -22.39
N ALA A 245 -25.72 -17.00 -21.78
CA ALA A 245 -25.31 -15.81 -22.52
C ALA A 245 -24.12 -16.15 -23.45
N VAL A 246 -24.11 -15.54 -24.61
CA VAL A 246 -22.96 -15.45 -25.50
C VAL A 246 -22.26 -14.11 -25.25
N ALA A 247 -20.96 -14.04 -25.46
CA ALA A 247 -20.15 -12.85 -25.15
C ALA A 247 -20.22 -12.45 -23.67
N VAL A 248 -19.83 -13.38 -22.78
CA VAL A 248 -19.71 -13.13 -21.34
C VAL A 248 -18.58 -12.13 -21.09
N PRO A 249 -18.82 -11.00 -20.41
CA PRO A 249 -17.78 -10.02 -20.14
C PRO A 249 -16.65 -10.61 -19.28
N LEU A 250 -15.40 -10.31 -19.66
CA LEU A 250 -14.21 -10.73 -18.92
C LEU A 250 -13.70 -9.60 -18.04
N VAL A 251 -13.43 -9.91 -16.78
CA VAL A 251 -12.72 -9.03 -15.84
C VAL A 251 -11.41 -9.69 -15.43
N ILE A 252 -10.31 -8.98 -15.47
CA ILE A 252 -9.01 -9.46 -14.99
C ILE A 252 -8.63 -8.70 -13.73
N ILE A 253 -8.21 -9.40 -12.66
CA ILE A 253 -7.84 -8.80 -11.38
C ILE A 253 -6.33 -8.96 -11.18
N SER A 254 -5.60 -7.84 -11.12
CA SER A 254 -4.15 -7.80 -10.88
C SER A 254 -3.85 -7.42 -9.43
N HIS A 255 -3.18 -8.30 -8.71
CA HIS A 255 -2.88 -8.15 -7.29
C HIS A 255 -1.74 -7.14 -7.01
N GLY A 256 -1.63 -6.68 -5.75
CA GLY A 256 -0.56 -5.83 -5.25
C GLY A 256 0.79 -6.56 -5.09
N LEU A 257 1.83 -5.80 -4.71
CA LEU A 257 3.14 -6.38 -4.37
C LEU A 257 3.00 -7.31 -3.16
N GLY A 258 3.52 -8.52 -3.27
CA GLY A 258 3.51 -9.52 -2.20
C GLY A 258 2.18 -10.24 -1.99
N ALA A 259 1.14 -9.91 -2.75
CA ALA A 259 -0.13 -10.62 -2.77
C ALA A 259 -0.16 -11.73 -3.83
N SER A 260 -1.25 -12.47 -3.89
CA SER A 260 -1.47 -13.59 -4.82
C SER A 260 -2.89 -13.58 -5.37
N ARG A 261 -3.17 -14.46 -6.33
CA ARG A 261 -4.52 -14.69 -6.84
C ARG A 261 -5.51 -15.14 -5.76
N ALA A 262 -5.03 -15.81 -4.71
CA ALA A 262 -5.88 -16.29 -3.62
C ALA A 262 -6.47 -15.14 -2.79
N ASP A 263 -5.72 -14.04 -2.62
CA ASP A 263 -6.16 -12.86 -1.85
C ASP A 263 -7.34 -12.13 -2.52
N PHE A 264 -7.57 -12.36 -3.82
CA PHE A 264 -8.66 -11.77 -4.59
C PHE A 264 -9.77 -12.76 -4.95
N ALA A 265 -9.72 -13.98 -4.40
CA ALA A 265 -10.72 -15.02 -4.68
C ALA A 265 -12.15 -14.59 -4.33
N ALA A 266 -12.36 -13.94 -3.18
CA ALA A 266 -13.68 -13.46 -2.76
C ALA A 266 -14.25 -12.42 -3.74
N MET A 267 -13.42 -11.47 -4.19
CA MET A 267 -13.80 -10.47 -5.19
C MET A 267 -14.17 -11.12 -6.53
N ALA A 268 -13.36 -12.09 -6.97
CA ALA A 268 -13.60 -12.83 -8.21
C ALA A 268 -14.90 -13.65 -8.15
N GLN A 269 -15.15 -14.35 -7.05
CA GLN A 269 -16.39 -15.11 -6.82
C GLN A 269 -17.61 -14.21 -6.80
N HIS A 270 -17.48 -13.03 -6.17
CA HIS A 270 -18.57 -12.05 -6.14
C HIS A 270 -18.94 -11.57 -7.54
N LEU A 271 -17.97 -11.15 -8.35
CA LEU A 271 -18.20 -10.77 -9.75
C LEU A 271 -18.77 -11.92 -10.58
N ALA A 272 -18.25 -13.15 -10.41
CA ALA A 272 -18.72 -14.31 -11.13
C ALA A 272 -20.20 -14.61 -10.80
N SER A 273 -20.62 -14.39 -9.55
CA SER A 273 -22.02 -14.54 -9.14
C SER A 273 -23.00 -13.55 -9.79
N TYR A 274 -22.48 -12.49 -10.41
CA TYR A 274 -23.23 -11.52 -11.23
C TYR A 274 -23.13 -11.78 -12.73
N GLY A 275 -22.42 -12.83 -13.13
CA GLY A 275 -22.34 -13.30 -14.52
C GLY A 275 -21.13 -12.80 -15.30
N PHE A 276 -20.10 -12.27 -14.62
CA PHE A 276 -18.81 -11.97 -15.21
C PHE A 276 -17.90 -13.21 -15.23
N ALA A 277 -17.16 -13.42 -16.30
CA ALA A 277 -16.00 -14.27 -16.24
C ALA A 277 -14.85 -13.49 -15.59
N VAL A 278 -14.11 -14.12 -14.66
CA VAL A 278 -13.04 -13.44 -13.96
C VAL A 278 -11.75 -14.25 -14.07
N ALA A 279 -10.65 -13.58 -14.41
CA ALA A 279 -9.30 -14.16 -14.44
C ALA A 279 -8.42 -13.48 -13.39
N VAL A 280 -7.79 -14.26 -12.52
CA VAL A 280 -6.91 -13.75 -11.46
C VAL A 280 -5.55 -14.43 -11.60
N PRO A 281 -4.52 -13.75 -12.14
CA PRO A 281 -3.16 -14.28 -12.23
C PRO A 281 -2.36 -14.13 -10.94
N ASP A 282 -1.33 -14.97 -10.78
CA ASP A 282 -0.13 -14.61 -10.03
C ASP A 282 0.86 -13.87 -10.93
N HIS A 283 1.66 -12.95 -10.36
CA HIS A 283 2.75 -12.27 -11.05
C HIS A 283 4.10 -12.69 -10.45
N PRO A 284 4.83 -13.66 -11.05
CA PRO A 284 5.93 -14.39 -10.43
C PRO A 284 7.12 -13.58 -9.89
N GLY A 285 7.33 -12.37 -10.34
CA GLY A 285 8.42 -11.50 -9.85
C GLY A 285 8.02 -10.56 -8.70
N SER A 286 6.79 -10.71 -8.20
CA SER A 286 6.20 -9.77 -7.26
C SER A 286 5.03 -10.34 -6.45
N ASP A 287 4.78 -11.64 -6.54
CA ASP A 287 3.75 -12.36 -5.80
C ASP A 287 4.21 -12.82 -4.40
N THR A 288 3.31 -13.42 -3.64
CA THR A 288 3.58 -13.97 -2.31
C THR A 288 4.70 -15.01 -2.31
N ASN A 289 4.79 -15.84 -3.36
CA ASN A 289 5.85 -16.88 -3.45
C ASN A 289 7.21 -16.22 -3.65
N TYR A 290 7.29 -15.23 -4.53
CA TYR A 290 8.52 -14.45 -4.73
C TYR A 290 8.96 -13.73 -3.45
N GLN A 291 8.03 -13.17 -2.68
CA GLN A 291 8.36 -12.54 -1.40
C GLN A 291 8.89 -13.56 -0.38
N ARG A 292 8.32 -14.77 -0.32
CA ARG A 292 8.85 -15.85 0.52
C ARG A 292 10.26 -16.28 0.09
N GLU A 293 10.50 -16.41 -1.21
CA GLU A 293 11.83 -16.70 -1.75
C GLU A 293 12.84 -15.60 -1.40
N PHE A 294 12.45 -14.34 -1.54
CA PHE A 294 13.28 -13.20 -1.15
C PHE A 294 13.61 -13.23 0.35
N LEU A 295 12.63 -13.37 1.22
CA LEU A 295 12.84 -13.44 2.67
C LEU A 295 13.66 -14.68 3.11
N ALA A 296 13.62 -15.75 2.32
CA ALA A 296 14.43 -16.96 2.53
C ALA A 296 15.84 -16.87 1.91
N ASN A 297 16.24 -15.74 1.33
CA ASN A 297 17.51 -15.54 0.61
C ASN A 297 17.67 -16.45 -0.64
N LEU A 298 16.56 -16.70 -1.32
CA LEU A 298 16.53 -17.44 -2.58
C LEU A 298 16.31 -16.53 -3.79
N ALA A 299 15.84 -15.29 -3.56
CA ALA A 299 15.78 -14.21 -4.53
C ALA A 299 16.64 -13.03 -4.05
N TYR A 300 17.18 -12.26 -4.99
CA TYR A 300 18.15 -11.20 -4.67
C TYR A 300 17.49 -9.87 -4.25
N GLU A 301 16.33 -9.54 -4.83
CA GLU A 301 15.59 -8.30 -4.58
C GLU A 301 14.13 -8.60 -4.22
N GLY A 302 13.50 -7.70 -3.47
CA GLY A 302 12.09 -7.83 -3.06
C GLY A 302 11.08 -7.63 -4.20
N VAL A 303 11.53 -7.12 -5.34
CA VAL A 303 10.74 -7.00 -6.58
C VAL A 303 11.69 -6.97 -7.77
N ASP A 304 11.38 -7.72 -8.82
CA ASP A 304 12.09 -7.61 -10.10
C ASP A 304 11.64 -6.30 -10.80
N PRO A 305 12.55 -5.37 -11.14
CA PRO A 305 12.19 -4.15 -11.86
C PRO A 305 11.43 -4.38 -13.16
N LEU A 306 11.64 -5.51 -13.84
CA LEU A 306 10.90 -5.88 -15.04
C LEU A 306 9.41 -6.13 -14.80
N GLU A 307 8.96 -6.26 -13.55
CA GLU A 307 7.54 -6.40 -13.22
C GLU A 307 6.70 -5.20 -13.67
N PHE A 308 7.28 -3.99 -13.78
CA PHE A 308 6.60 -2.86 -14.39
C PHE A 308 6.20 -3.09 -15.85
N VAL A 309 6.87 -4.01 -16.52
CA VAL A 309 6.60 -4.40 -17.91
C VAL A 309 5.90 -5.75 -17.99
N TYR A 310 6.35 -6.71 -17.21
CA TYR A 310 5.82 -8.07 -17.26
C TYR A 310 4.36 -8.14 -16.82
N ARG A 311 3.93 -7.41 -15.80
CA ARG A 311 2.55 -7.47 -15.32
C ARG A 311 1.52 -7.07 -16.39
N PRO A 312 1.64 -5.93 -17.09
CA PRO A 312 0.77 -5.65 -18.24
C PRO A 312 0.85 -6.73 -19.34
N TRP A 313 2.05 -7.25 -19.61
CA TRP A 313 2.21 -8.30 -20.63
C TRP A 313 1.64 -9.66 -20.19
N ASP A 314 1.65 -10.00 -18.90
CA ASP A 314 0.96 -11.18 -18.38
C ASP A 314 -0.55 -11.07 -18.66
N VAL A 315 -1.15 -9.92 -18.38
CA VAL A 315 -2.58 -9.68 -18.66
C VAL A 315 -2.88 -9.83 -20.14
N LYS A 316 -2.08 -9.22 -21.02
CA LYS A 316 -2.23 -9.38 -22.49
C LYS A 316 -2.15 -10.84 -22.89
N SER A 317 -1.20 -11.58 -22.34
CA SER A 317 -1.02 -13.01 -22.65
C SER A 317 -2.17 -13.89 -22.13
N ILE A 318 -2.84 -13.50 -21.04
CA ILE A 318 -4.05 -14.18 -20.57
C ILE A 318 -5.18 -14.00 -21.60
N ILE A 319 -5.41 -12.79 -22.06
CA ILE A 319 -6.44 -12.51 -23.08
C ILE A 319 -6.13 -13.32 -24.37
N ASP A 320 -4.87 -13.35 -24.81
CA ASP A 320 -4.43 -14.10 -25.98
C ASP A 320 -4.61 -15.62 -25.80
N ALA A 321 -4.29 -16.16 -24.62
CA ALA A 321 -4.47 -17.56 -24.32
C ALA A 321 -5.96 -17.98 -24.28
N LEU A 322 -6.81 -17.15 -23.69
CA LEU A 322 -8.26 -17.36 -23.69
C LEU A 322 -8.85 -17.26 -25.10
N ALA A 323 -8.32 -16.37 -25.93
CA ALA A 323 -8.73 -16.26 -27.34
C ALA A 323 -8.28 -17.46 -28.19
N ALA A 324 -7.17 -18.09 -27.85
CA ALA A 324 -6.65 -19.27 -28.54
C ALA A 324 -7.35 -20.59 -28.13
N ASP A 325 -7.96 -20.64 -26.95
CA ASP A 325 -8.69 -21.81 -26.45
C ASP A 325 -10.16 -21.76 -26.88
N PRO A 326 -10.63 -22.73 -27.72
CA PRO A 326 -12.03 -22.75 -28.17
C PRO A 326 -13.06 -22.81 -27.04
N THR A 327 -12.69 -23.31 -25.86
CA THR A 327 -13.57 -23.40 -24.70
C THR A 327 -13.98 -22.01 -24.21
N TYR A 328 -13.02 -21.06 -24.23
CA TYR A 328 -13.23 -19.69 -23.77
C TYR A 328 -13.62 -18.76 -24.93
N ALA A 329 -12.96 -18.87 -26.07
CA ALA A 329 -13.17 -17.99 -27.22
C ALA A 329 -14.61 -17.96 -27.76
N GLN A 330 -15.38 -19.03 -27.55
CA GLN A 330 -16.78 -19.12 -27.97
C GLN A 330 -17.77 -18.52 -26.97
N VAL A 331 -17.33 -18.27 -25.75
CA VAL A 331 -18.18 -17.86 -24.63
C VAL A 331 -17.89 -16.42 -24.20
N LEU A 332 -16.61 -16.03 -24.18
CA LEU A 332 -16.17 -14.76 -23.62
C LEU A 332 -16.23 -13.61 -24.66
N ASP A 333 -16.54 -12.41 -24.20
CA ASP A 333 -16.20 -11.19 -24.90
C ASP A 333 -14.76 -10.81 -24.56
N LEU A 334 -13.87 -11.02 -25.51
CA LEU A 334 -12.46 -10.73 -25.39
C LEU A 334 -12.06 -9.41 -26.06
N ASN A 335 -13.02 -8.65 -26.57
CA ASN A 335 -12.80 -7.32 -27.15
C ASN A 335 -13.16 -6.19 -26.17
N HIS A 336 -13.94 -6.49 -25.13
CA HIS A 336 -14.33 -5.55 -24.09
C HIS A 336 -13.99 -6.16 -22.73
N VAL A 337 -12.74 -5.94 -22.29
CA VAL A 337 -12.18 -6.51 -21.06
C VAL A 337 -12.09 -5.43 -19.98
N GLY A 338 -12.56 -5.74 -18.79
CA GLY A 338 -12.33 -4.91 -17.60
C GLY A 338 -11.05 -5.33 -16.88
N VAL A 339 -10.33 -4.36 -16.34
CA VAL A 339 -9.18 -4.65 -15.47
C VAL A 339 -9.37 -3.96 -14.12
N ILE A 340 -9.30 -4.76 -13.05
CA ILE A 340 -9.26 -4.28 -11.67
C ILE A 340 -7.84 -4.50 -11.16
N GLY A 341 -7.23 -3.48 -10.58
CA GLY A 341 -5.90 -3.61 -10.01
C GLY A 341 -5.78 -2.96 -8.65
N HIS A 342 -5.03 -3.59 -7.75
CA HIS A 342 -4.74 -3.05 -6.42
C HIS A 342 -3.27 -2.70 -6.30
N SER A 343 -2.94 -1.52 -5.78
CA SER A 343 -1.56 -1.09 -5.51
C SER A 343 -0.69 -1.17 -6.77
N PHE A 344 0.31 -2.03 -6.82
CA PHE A 344 1.10 -2.32 -8.03
C PHE A 344 0.23 -2.83 -9.19
N GLY A 345 -0.82 -3.62 -8.88
CA GLY A 345 -1.84 -4.02 -9.87
C GLY A 345 -2.66 -2.83 -10.38
N GLY A 346 -2.88 -1.81 -9.56
CA GLY A 346 -3.53 -0.56 -9.96
C GLY A 346 -2.73 0.21 -11.02
N TYR A 347 -1.40 0.28 -10.85
CA TYR A 347 -0.51 0.73 -11.93
C TYR A 347 -0.69 -0.15 -13.19
N THR A 348 -0.69 -1.47 -13.03
CA THR A 348 -0.86 -2.42 -14.15
C THR A 348 -2.15 -2.13 -14.93
N ALA A 349 -3.25 -1.90 -14.24
CA ALA A 349 -4.54 -1.59 -14.86
C ALA A 349 -4.51 -0.26 -15.63
N LEU A 350 -3.93 0.79 -15.05
CA LEU A 350 -3.79 2.09 -15.71
C LEU A 350 -2.86 2.03 -16.93
N ALA A 351 -1.77 1.25 -16.86
CA ALA A 351 -0.85 1.06 -17.97
C ALA A 351 -1.54 0.34 -19.15
N LEU A 352 -2.34 -0.68 -18.86
CA LEU A 352 -3.17 -1.38 -19.86
C LEU A 352 -4.22 -0.46 -20.47
N GLY A 353 -4.81 0.44 -19.67
CA GLY A 353 -5.81 1.43 -20.09
C GLY A 353 -5.24 2.64 -20.84
N GLY A 354 -3.92 2.73 -21.03
CA GLY A 354 -3.32 3.77 -21.88
C GLY A 354 -2.29 4.68 -21.21
N ALA A 355 -1.93 4.47 -19.93
CA ALA A 355 -0.90 5.27 -19.26
C ALA A 355 0.51 4.66 -19.47
N PRO A 356 1.39 5.21 -20.33
CA PRO A 356 2.74 4.71 -20.51
C PRO A 356 3.62 5.06 -19.29
N LEU A 357 4.71 4.30 -19.09
CA LEU A 357 5.77 4.67 -18.15
C LEU A 357 6.41 6.01 -18.57
N ASN A 358 6.62 6.90 -17.60
CA ASN A 358 7.23 8.20 -17.81
C ASN A 358 8.70 8.21 -17.36
N GLN A 359 9.62 7.80 -18.26
CA GLN A 359 11.03 7.73 -17.95
C GLN A 359 11.60 9.05 -17.40
N ALA A 360 11.29 10.17 -18.04
CA ALA A 360 11.83 11.47 -17.66
C ALA A 360 11.39 11.86 -16.23
N ARG A 361 10.15 11.51 -15.87
CA ARG A 361 9.61 11.75 -14.53
C ARG A 361 10.25 10.84 -13.49
N ILE A 362 10.41 9.56 -13.79
CA ILE A 362 11.09 8.59 -12.92
C ILE A 362 12.52 9.07 -12.63
N GLU A 363 13.28 9.42 -13.66
CA GLU A 363 14.66 9.93 -13.50
C GLU A 363 14.72 11.23 -12.69
N ALA A 364 13.76 12.13 -12.86
CA ALA A 364 13.72 13.41 -12.16
C ALA A 364 13.29 13.30 -10.69
N ASN A 365 12.45 12.31 -10.35
CA ASN A 365 11.80 12.25 -9.04
C ASN A 365 12.31 11.11 -8.14
N CYS A 366 13.16 10.22 -8.62
CA CYS A 366 13.71 9.14 -7.80
C CYS A 366 14.90 9.62 -6.97
N ASN A 367 14.70 10.71 -6.24
CA ASN A 367 15.59 11.13 -5.17
C ASN A 367 14.99 10.70 -3.82
N PRO A 368 15.63 9.77 -3.08
CA PRO A 368 15.09 9.24 -1.83
C PRO A 368 14.77 10.30 -0.77
N VAL A 369 15.42 11.47 -0.83
CA VAL A 369 15.26 12.53 0.18
C VAL A 369 13.92 13.28 0.05
N GLU A 370 13.29 13.29 -1.12
CA GLU A 370 12.11 14.14 -1.38
C GLU A 370 10.76 13.49 -0.99
N TYR A 371 10.71 12.17 -0.74
CA TYR A 371 9.43 11.44 -0.58
C TYR A 371 9.32 10.63 0.72
N VAL A 372 9.73 11.21 1.84
CA VAL A 372 9.77 10.52 3.15
C VAL A 372 8.42 9.94 3.57
N LEU A 373 7.30 10.57 3.17
CA LEU A 373 5.95 10.20 3.58
C LEU A 373 5.19 9.34 2.55
N ASN A 374 5.82 8.97 1.44
CA ASN A 374 5.22 8.14 0.41
C ASN A 374 6.05 6.87 0.21
N LEU A 375 5.67 5.79 0.92
CA LEU A 375 6.42 4.53 0.84
C LEU A 375 6.35 3.89 -0.55
N SER A 376 5.30 4.15 -1.33
CA SER A 376 5.16 3.61 -2.68
C SER A 376 6.27 4.11 -3.63
N THR A 377 6.89 5.26 -3.34
CA THR A 377 8.00 5.77 -4.15
C THR A 377 9.24 4.87 -4.10
N LEU A 378 9.41 4.13 -3.01
CA LEU A 378 10.47 3.12 -2.91
C LEU A 378 10.30 2.05 -4.00
N LEU A 379 9.07 1.56 -4.19
CA LEU A 379 8.74 0.65 -5.28
C LEU A 379 8.87 1.34 -6.63
N GLN A 380 8.26 2.51 -6.81
CA GLN A 380 8.21 3.22 -8.08
C GLN A 380 9.60 3.53 -8.62
N CYS A 381 10.54 3.88 -7.75
CA CYS A 381 11.91 4.20 -8.12
C CYS A 381 12.74 2.99 -8.54
N ARG A 382 12.28 1.76 -8.31
CA ARG A 382 12.90 0.56 -8.91
C ARG A 382 12.81 0.59 -10.46
N ALA A 383 11.89 1.35 -11.02
CA ALA A 383 11.77 1.52 -12.46
C ALA A 383 13.00 2.25 -13.09
N THR A 384 13.85 2.91 -12.31
CA THR A 384 15.13 3.46 -12.81
C THR A 384 16.08 2.38 -13.34
N GLU A 385 15.88 1.12 -12.93
CA GLU A 385 16.72 -0.01 -13.34
C GLU A 385 16.23 -0.69 -14.64
N LEU A 386 15.10 -0.24 -15.20
CA LEU A 386 14.59 -0.78 -16.44
C LEU A 386 15.54 -0.49 -17.60
N PRO A 387 15.80 -1.46 -18.49
CA PRO A 387 16.43 -1.20 -19.79
C PRO A 387 15.44 -0.43 -20.66
N TRP A 388 15.51 0.90 -20.64
CA TRP A 388 14.53 1.76 -21.29
C TRP A 388 14.42 1.53 -22.80
N THR A 389 13.19 1.27 -23.22
CA THR A 389 12.73 1.15 -24.60
C THR A 389 11.25 1.53 -24.63
N ASP A 390 10.67 1.61 -25.80
CA ASP A 390 9.23 1.77 -25.93
C ASP A 390 8.53 0.43 -25.60
N TYR A 391 7.97 0.36 -24.40
CA TYR A 391 7.22 -0.79 -23.94
C TYR A 391 5.74 -0.63 -24.35
N ALA A 392 5.26 -1.48 -25.23
CA ALA A 392 3.85 -1.52 -25.63
C ALA A 392 3.00 -2.13 -24.48
N LEU A 393 2.68 -1.33 -23.45
CA LEU A 393 1.95 -1.78 -22.27
C LEU A 393 0.43 -1.78 -22.46
N THR A 394 -0.09 -0.83 -23.22
CA THR A 394 -1.52 -0.67 -23.52
C THR A 394 -2.09 -1.85 -24.31
N ASP A 395 -3.34 -2.20 -24.06
CA ASP A 395 -4.11 -3.18 -24.83
C ASP A 395 -5.48 -2.60 -25.19
N ASP A 396 -5.76 -2.44 -26.48
CA ASP A 396 -7.01 -1.84 -26.97
C ASP A 396 -8.27 -2.66 -26.61
N ARG A 397 -8.11 -3.90 -26.16
CA ARG A 397 -9.20 -4.74 -25.65
C ARG A 397 -9.63 -4.34 -24.24
N VAL A 398 -8.79 -3.62 -23.50
CA VAL A 398 -9.11 -3.11 -22.16
C VAL A 398 -9.95 -1.85 -22.30
N THR A 399 -11.23 -1.96 -21.95
CA THR A 399 -12.23 -0.90 -22.15
C THR A 399 -12.81 -0.34 -20.85
N ALA A 400 -12.42 -0.87 -19.69
CA ALA A 400 -12.79 -0.34 -18.38
C ALA A 400 -11.70 -0.64 -17.34
N VAL A 401 -11.34 0.34 -16.52
CA VAL A 401 -10.25 0.26 -15.53
C VAL A 401 -10.74 0.66 -14.15
N MET A 402 -10.50 -0.20 -13.16
CA MET A 402 -10.60 0.16 -11.74
C MET A 402 -9.24 0.04 -11.09
N ALA A 403 -8.78 1.11 -10.45
CA ALA A 403 -7.47 1.19 -9.81
C ALA A 403 -7.62 1.49 -8.31
N TYR A 404 -7.43 0.47 -7.47
CA TYR A 404 -7.49 0.57 -6.01
C TYR A 404 -6.13 0.93 -5.44
N SER A 405 -6.06 2.02 -4.70
CA SER A 405 -4.80 2.50 -4.08
C SER A 405 -3.57 2.38 -5.01
N PRO A 406 -3.67 2.75 -6.30
CA PRO A 406 -2.59 2.55 -7.28
C PRO A 406 -1.33 3.33 -6.92
N VAL A 407 -0.19 2.87 -7.42
CA VAL A 407 1.09 3.58 -7.36
C VAL A 407 1.35 4.26 -8.71
N THR A 408 1.37 5.60 -8.73
CA THR A 408 1.22 6.38 -9.97
C THR A 408 2.10 7.61 -10.07
N SER A 409 2.35 8.28 -8.93
CA SER A 409 2.86 9.66 -8.91
C SER A 409 4.20 9.84 -9.62
N VAL A 410 5.09 8.86 -9.50
CA VAL A 410 6.42 8.84 -10.10
C VAL A 410 6.45 8.06 -11.41
N LEU A 411 5.80 6.90 -11.46
CA LEU A 411 5.79 6.03 -12.64
C LEU A 411 5.12 6.68 -13.85
N LEU A 412 3.99 7.33 -13.62
CA LEU A 412 3.11 7.83 -14.67
C LEU A 412 3.12 9.36 -14.73
N GLY A 413 2.76 10.02 -13.62
CA GLY A 413 2.60 11.46 -13.57
C GLY A 413 1.47 12.00 -14.46
N PRO A 414 1.29 13.32 -14.50
CA PRO A 414 0.20 13.94 -15.24
C PRO A 414 0.25 13.64 -16.75
N GLU A 415 1.44 13.59 -17.34
CA GLU A 415 1.61 13.45 -18.78
C GLU A 415 1.18 12.05 -19.29
N SER A 416 1.35 11.02 -18.48
CA SER A 416 0.95 9.66 -18.83
C SER A 416 -0.51 9.38 -18.46
N VAL A 417 -0.93 9.84 -17.30
CA VAL A 417 -2.31 9.65 -16.83
C VAL A 417 -3.32 10.37 -17.74
N ALA A 418 -2.98 11.55 -18.25
CA ALA A 418 -3.81 12.28 -19.22
C ALA A 418 -4.04 11.53 -20.54
N GLN A 419 -3.21 10.53 -20.88
CA GLN A 419 -3.38 9.76 -22.11
C GLN A 419 -4.46 8.67 -22.02
N VAL A 420 -4.90 8.33 -20.80
CA VAL A 420 -5.94 7.32 -20.58
C VAL A 420 -7.28 7.84 -21.11
N GLN A 421 -7.86 7.11 -22.07
CA GLN A 421 -9.16 7.45 -22.66
C GLN A 421 -10.27 6.49 -22.23
N THR A 422 -9.92 5.32 -21.70
CA THR A 422 -10.88 4.37 -21.13
C THR A 422 -11.57 4.96 -19.91
N PRO A 423 -12.83 4.56 -19.61
CA PRO A 423 -13.47 4.81 -18.33
C PRO A 423 -12.60 4.33 -17.17
N VAL A 424 -12.42 5.19 -16.16
CA VAL A 424 -11.60 4.89 -14.97
C VAL A 424 -12.37 5.13 -13.69
N MET A 425 -12.40 4.14 -12.81
CA MET A 425 -12.69 4.38 -11.39
C MET A 425 -11.39 4.32 -10.60
N MET A 426 -10.97 5.47 -10.08
CA MET A 426 -9.87 5.59 -9.13
C MET A 426 -10.42 5.38 -7.73
N VAL A 427 -9.85 4.45 -6.96
CA VAL A 427 -10.29 4.17 -5.60
C VAL A 427 -9.16 4.51 -4.64
N THR A 428 -9.46 5.33 -3.64
CA THR A 428 -8.50 5.79 -2.63
C THR A 428 -8.96 5.45 -1.23
N SER A 429 -8.01 5.22 -0.33
CA SER A 429 -8.23 5.01 1.10
C SER A 429 -7.61 6.18 1.88
N SER A 430 -8.41 6.88 2.70
CA SER A 430 -7.99 8.14 3.32
C SER A 430 -6.87 8.01 4.35
N SER A 431 -6.68 6.81 4.91
CA SER A 431 -5.64 6.52 5.90
C SER A 431 -4.49 5.69 5.32
N ASP A 432 -4.40 5.55 4.01
CA ASP A 432 -3.33 4.85 3.33
C ASP A 432 -1.99 5.60 3.52
N PHE A 433 -1.03 4.93 4.17
CA PHE A 433 0.33 5.43 4.37
C PHE A 433 1.36 4.74 3.47
N VAL A 434 0.96 3.68 2.75
CA VAL A 434 1.81 2.96 1.79
C VAL A 434 1.78 3.67 0.43
N ALA A 435 0.58 3.90 -0.11
CA ALA A 435 0.33 4.70 -1.30
C ALA A 435 -0.61 5.88 -0.93
N PRO A 436 -0.07 6.99 -0.39
CA PRO A 436 -0.86 8.05 0.21
C PRO A 436 -1.87 8.65 -0.76
N ALA A 437 -3.10 8.85 -0.28
CA ALA A 437 -4.27 9.23 -1.08
C ALA A 437 -4.04 10.41 -2.03
N VAL A 438 -3.39 11.48 -1.53
CA VAL A 438 -3.25 12.72 -2.31
C VAL A 438 -2.32 12.56 -3.50
N PRO A 439 -1.03 12.17 -3.34
CA PRO A 439 -0.12 12.08 -4.48
C PRO A 439 -0.43 10.89 -5.40
N GLU A 440 -0.97 9.79 -4.86
CA GLU A 440 -1.08 8.54 -5.61
C GLU A 440 -2.46 8.31 -6.25
N GLN A 441 -3.53 8.95 -5.78
CA GLN A 441 -4.88 8.75 -6.30
C GLN A 441 -5.63 10.04 -6.59
N ILE A 442 -5.66 11.03 -5.65
CA ILE A 442 -6.45 12.25 -5.83
C ILE A 442 -5.87 13.13 -6.94
N HIS A 443 -4.55 13.38 -6.94
CA HIS A 443 -3.90 14.11 -8.04
C HIS A 443 -4.02 13.35 -9.37
N PRO A 444 -3.75 12.03 -9.47
CA PRO A 444 -3.98 11.27 -10.69
C PRO A 444 -5.42 11.31 -11.19
N PHE A 445 -6.41 11.31 -10.31
CA PHE A 445 -7.80 11.49 -10.73
C PHE A 445 -8.03 12.84 -11.42
N ILE A 446 -7.40 13.91 -10.92
CA ILE A 446 -7.48 15.23 -11.55
C ILE A 446 -6.77 15.24 -12.90
N TRP A 447 -5.66 14.51 -13.05
CA TRP A 447 -4.89 14.43 -14.28
C TRP A 447 -5.58 13.63 -15.39
N LEU A 448 -6.55 12.77 -15.07
CA LEU A 448 -7.35 12.04 -16.06
C LEU A 448 -8.15 13.05 -16.90
N GLU A 449 -7.98 12.97 -18.23
CA GLU A 449 -8.71 13.79 -19.20
C GLU A 449 -9.95 13.09 -19.78
N THR A 450 -10.12 11.79 -19.56
CA THR A 450 -11.35 11.08 -19.92
C THR A 450 -12.56 11.72 -19.24
N GLY A 451 -13.68 11.84 -19.96
CA GLY A 451 -14.96 12.33 -19.39
C GLY A 451 -15.67 11.31 -18.51
N GLU A 452 -15.24 10.06 -18.54
CA GLU A 452 -15.84 8.94 -17.82
C GLU A 452 -14.91 8.49 -16.69
N LYS A 453 -14.86 9.29 -15.62
CA LYS A 453 -14.01 9.05 -14.47
C LYS A 453 -14.76 9.20 -13.16
N TYR A 454 -14.39 8.36 -12.20
CA TYR A 454 -14.94 8.37 -10.85
C TYR A 454 -13.81 8.29 -9.83
N LEU A 455 -13.95 9.03 -8.73
CA LEU A 455 -13.12 8.90 -7.54
C LEU A 455 -13.97 8.36 -6.41
N ALA A 456 -13.71 7.13 -6.01
CA ALA A 456 -14.29 6.52 -4.83
C ALA A 456 -13.33 6.65 -3.65
N THR A 457 -13.77 7.26 -2.54
CA THR A 457 -12.94 7.51 -1.36
C THR A 457 -13.46 6.76 -0.16
N PHE A 458 -12.73 5.78 0.30
CA PHE A 458 -12.97 5.06 1.54
C PHE A 458 -12.43 5.88 2.72
N LEU A 459 -13.32 6.38 3.56
CA LEU A 459 -12.94 7.14 4.75
C LEU A 459 -12.54 6.19 5.87
N SER A 460 -11.41 6.46 6.49
CA SER A 460 -10.77 5.66 7.56
C SER A 460 -10.13 4.33 7.13
N ALA A 461 -10.39 3.83 5.93
CA ALA A 461 -9.72 2.65 5.39
C ALA A 461 -8.24 2.89 5.10
N SER A 462 -7.46 1.82 5.01
CA SER A 462 -6.03 1.85 4.70
C SER A 462 -5.70 1.01 3.47
N HIS A 463 -4.41 0.73 3.22
CA HIS A 463 -3.91 0.24 1.93
C HIS A 463 -4.55 -1.06 1.43
N VAL A 464 -4.73 -2.04 2.31
CA VAL A 464 -5.23 -3.39 1.95
C VAL A 464 -6.66 -3.64 2.43
N ALA A 465 -7.43 -2.60 2.72
CA ALA A 465 -8.79 -2.70 3.27
C ALA A 465 -9.75 -3.55 2.43
N ILE A 466 -9.58 -3.58 1.11
CA ILE A 466 -10.46 -4.29 0.17
C ILE A 466 -10.23 -5.81 0.09
N ASN A 467 -9.20 -6.32 0.76
CA ASN A 467 -8.85 -7.74 0.75
C ASN A 467 -9.47 -8.52 1.94
N GLY A 468 -10.35 -7.88 2.71
CA GLY A 468 -10.91 -8.45 3.92
C GLY A 468 -9.90 -8.56 5.06
N GLU A 469 -10.11 -9.52 5.96
CA GLU A 469 -9.13 -9.85 6.99
C GLU A 469 -7.92 -10.54 6.35
N VAL A 470 -6.82 -9.82 6.20
CA VAL A 470 -5.58 -10.39 5.67
C VAL A 470 -4.84 -11.10 6.80
N ASP A 471 -4.60 -12.39 6.63
CA ASP A 471 -3.78 -13.16 7.54
C ASP A 471 -2.29 -13.03 7.15
N PHE A 472 -1.57 -12.21 7.91
CA PHE A 472 -0.13 -12.03 7.74
C PHE A 472 0.71 -13.09 8.48
N SER A 473 0.09 -14.05 9.20
CA SER A 473 0.78 -15.00 10.08
C SER A 473 1.76 -15.92 9.34
N ASP A 474 1.51 -16.19 8.07
CA ASP A 474 2.38 -17.01 7.23
C ASP A 474 3.68 -16.29 6.78
N GLN A 475 3.74 -14.97 6.93
CA GLN A 475 4.87 -14.15 6.47
C GLN A 475 5.69 -13.59 7.64
N VAL A 476 5.02 -12.97 8.58
CA VAL A 476 5.57 -12.42 9.84
C VAL A 476 4.44 -12.41 10.85
N GLU A 477 4.69 -12.77 12.10
CA GLU A 477 3.71 -12.60 13.17
C GLU A 477 3.45 -11.09 13.39
N VAL A 478 2.51 -10.55 12.64
CA VAL A 478 2.15 -9.13 12.68
C VAL A 478 1.18 -8.89 13.83
N ALA A 479 1.54 -7.95 14.67
CA ALA A 479 0.66 -7.58 15.77
C ALA A 479 -0.69 -7.03 15.26
N PRO A 480 -1.81 -7.30 15.95
CA PRO A 480 -3.14 -6.81 15.55
C PRO A 480 -3.20 -5.31 15.27
N GLN A 481 -2.41 -4.51 16.00
CA GLN A 481 -2.34 -3.06 15.80
C GLN A 481 -1.65 -2.67 14.47
N VAL A 482 -0.67 -3.46 14.01
CA VAL A 482 -0.03 -3.23 12.70
C VAL A 482 -0.94 -3.71 11.58
N SER A 483 -1.64 -4.83 11.77
CA SER A 483 -2.66 -5.28 10.83
C SER A 483 -3.74 -4.20 10.63
N SER A 484 -4.30 -3.65 11.71
CA SER A 484 -5.31 -2.59 11.61
C SER A 484 -4.81 -1.28 10.99
N LEU A 485 -3.50 -1.00 11.05
CA LEU A 485 -2.91 0.13 10.31
C LEU A 485 -2.92 -0.10 8.80
N LEU A 486 -2.82 -1.35 8.37
CA LEU A 486 -2.82 -1.71 6.94
C LEU A 486 -4.23 -1.89 6.38
N THR A 487 -5.18 -2.38 7.18
CA THR A 487 -6.55 -2.68 6.72
C THR A 487 -7.56 -1.56 7.01
N GLY A 488 -7.38 -0.79 8.07
CA GLY A 488 -8.40 0.13 8.57
C GLY A 488 -9.29 -0.50 9.65
N PRO A 489 -10.35 0.20 10.09
CA PRO A 489 -11.17 -0.20 11.23
C PRO A 489 -12.12 -1.36 10.94
N ASP A 490 -12.60 -1.53 9.71
CA ASP A 490 -13.51 -2.61 9.30
C ASP A 490 -13.24 -3.08 7.86
N PRO A 491 -12.27 -3.99 7.66
CA PRO A 491 -11.92 -4.48 6.33
C PRO A 491 -13.06 -5.29 5.66
N ASN A 492 -13.97 -5.89 6.42
CA ASN A 492 -15.11 -6.61 5.86
C ASN A 492 -16.13 -5.64 5.25
N LEU A 493 -16.34 -4.50 5.90
CA LEU A 493 -17.20 -3.44 5.38
C LEU A 493 -16.60 -2.83 4.11
N SER A 494 -15.31 -2.48 4.14
CA SER A 494 -14.58 -2.01 2.95
C SER A 494 -14.67 -2.98 1.78
N THR A 495 -14.46 -4.28 2.03
CA THR A 495 -14.60 -5.33 1.01
C THR A 495 -16.01 -5.38 0.43
N SER A 496 -17.03 -5.25 1.27
CA SER A 496 -18.44 -5.25 0.81
C SER A 496 -18.74 -4.07 -0.11
N TYR A 497 -18.20 -2.89 0.21
CA TYR A 497 -18.32 -1.70 -0.64
C TYR A 497 -17.54 -1.85 -1.96
N ALA A 498 -16.35 -2.43 -1.92
CA ALA A 498 -15.59 -2.75 -3.13
C ALA A 498 -16.35 -3.72 -4.03
N HIS A 499 -17.03 -4.73 -3.47
CA HIS A 499 -17.89 -5.64 -4.21
C HIS A 499 -19.00 -4.91 -4.95
N ALA A 500 -19.70 -3.99 -4.28
CA ALA A 500 -20.75 -3.19 -4.90
C ALA A 500 -20.22 -2.31 -6.04
N LEU A 501 -19.11 -1.61 -5.82
CA LEU A 501 -18.47 -0.76 -6.84
C LEU A 501 -18.01 -1.56 -8.06
N ASN A 502 -17.41 -2.74 -7.85
CA ASN A 502 -16.93 -3.60 -8.92
C ASN A 502 -18.09 -4.05 -9.83
N VAL A 503 -19.17 -4.53 -9.22
CA VAL A 503 -20.37 -4.95 -9.98
C VAL A 503 -21.00 -3.77 -10.71
N ALA A 504 -21.11 -2.62 -10.06
CA ALA A 504 -21.70 -1.42 -10.66
C ALA A 504 -20.88 -0.95 -11.87
N PHE A 505 -19.57 -0.77 -11.70
CA PHE A 505 -18.71 -0.23 -12.73
C PHE A 505 -18.54 -1.20 -13.91
N MET A 506 -18.21 -2.46 -13.64
CA MET A 506 -18.06 -3.46 -14.70
C MET A 506 -19.41 -3.78 -15.36
N GLY A 507 -20.53 -3.73 -14.61
CA GLY A 507 -21.88 -3.91 -15.14
C GLY A 507 -22.26 -2.83 -16.13
N PHE A 508 -21.95 -1.58 -15.84
CA PHE A 508 -22.26 -0.46 -16.72
C PHE A 508 -21.37 -0.46 -17.99
N TYR A 509 -20.06 -0.61 -17.84
CA TYR A 509 -19.14 -0.44 -18.95
C TYR A 509 -18.89 -1.70 -19.81
N LEU A 510 -19.14 -2.91 -19.29
CA LEU A 510 -18.87 -4.15 -20.02
C LEU A 510 -20.11 -4.94 -20.42
N SER A 511 -21.29 -4.67 -19.82
CA SER A 511 -22.46 -5.53 -19.98
C SER A 511 -23.63 -4.85 -20.68
N ASP A 512 -23.45 -3.63 -21.23
CA ASP A 512 -24.52 -2.81 -21.83
C ASP A 512 -25.78 -2.69 -20.93
N ARG A 513 -25.56 -2.55 -19.60
CA ARG A 513 -26.61 -2.47 -18.59
C ARG A 513 -26.75 -1.05 -18.05
N PRO A 514 -27.50 -0.17 -18.69
CA PRO A 514 -27.63 1.22 -18.26
C PRO A 514 -28.22 1.37 -16.86
N GLU A 515 -28.94 0.38 -16.36
CA GLU A 515 -29.47 0.36 -14.99
C GLU A 515 -28.37 0.41 -13.90
N TYR A 516 -27.13 0.05 -14.24
CA TYR A 516 -26.00 0.14 -13.31
C TYR A 516 -25.47 1.55 -13.13
N GLU A 517 -25.75 2.50 -14.04
CA GLU A 517 -25.30 3.89 -13.95
C GLU A 517 -25.68 4.55 -12.60
N GLN A 518 -26.88 4.28 -12.10
CA GLN A 518 -27.34 4.82 -10.83
C GLN A 518 -26.50 4.43 -9.61
N PHE A 519 -25.73 3.34 -9.70
CA PHE A 519 -24.85 2.85 -8.62
C PHE A 519 -23.44 3.47 -8.65
N LEU A 520 -23.12 4.27 -9.66
CA LEU A 520 -21.81 4.92 -9.84
C LEU A 520 -21.77 6.34 -9.28
N GLY A 521 -22.91 6.85 -8.80
CA GLY A 521 -23.02 8.23 -8.36
C GLY A 521 -22.91 8.44 -6.85
N ALA A 522 -22.69 9.68 -6.46
CA ALA A 522 -22.61 10.13 -5.07
C ALA A 522 -23.86 9.77 -4.25
N ALA A 523 -25.06 9.80 -4.86
CA ALA A 523 -26.31 9.49 -4.18
C ALA A 523 -26.38 8.04 -3.68
N TYR A 524 -25.94 7.07 -4.50
CA TYR A 524 -25.89 5.67 -4.10
C TYR A 524 -24.86 5.45 -2.98
N ALA A 525 -23.67 6.02 -3.11
CA ALA A 525 -22.63 5.93 -2.08
C ALA A 525 -23.13 6.49 -0.73
N ALA A 526 -23.75 7.65 -0.75
CA ALA A 526 -24.27 8.30 0.46
C ALA A 526 -25.37 7.51 1.15
N GLU A 527 -26.25 6.83 0.39
CA GLU A 527 -27.39 6.12 0.93
C GLU A 527 -27.05 4.68 1.35
N PHE A 528 -26.20 3.96 0.60
CA PHE A 528 -25.99 2.52 0.78
C PHE A 528 -24.55 2.12 1.17
N LEU A 529 -23.56 3.02 1.02
CA LEU A 529 -22.14 2.69 1.24
C LEU A 529 -21.48 3.63 2.27
N SER A 530 -22.24 4.07 3.27
CA SER A 530 -21.76 5.04 4.27
C SER A 530 -22.15 4.63 5.69
N GLU A 531 -21.80 3.41 6.09
CA GLU A 531 -22.05 2.88 7.42
C GLU A 531 -20.83 3.07 8.34
N PRO A 532 -20.98 3.61 9.58
CA PRO A 532 -19.86 3.67 10.52
C PRO A 532 -19.32 2.27 10.86
N PRO A 533 -17.99 2.09 11.05
CA PRO A 533 -16.97 3.12 11.20
C PRO A 533 -16.39 3.65 9.89
N GLU A 534 -16.78 3.14 8.74
CA GLU A 534 -16.31 3.55 7.42
C GLU A 534 -17.44 4.17 6.61
N ALA A 535 -17.08 5.15 5.80
CA ALA A 535 -17.99 5.73 4.84
C ALA A 535 -17.30 5.82 3.48
N LEU A 536 -18.06 5.65 2.41
CA LEU A 536 -17.60 5.78 1.04
C LEU A 536 -18.24 7.01 0.40
N THR A 537 -17.42 7.82 -0.26
CA THR A 537 -17.91 8.87 -1.16
C THR A 537 -17.50 8.52 -2.59
N VAL A 538 -18.36 8.82 -3.55
CA VAL A 538 -18.07 8.71 -4.98
C VAL A 538 -18.35 10.05 -5.63
N ILE A 539 -17.39 10.56 -6.42
CA ILE A 539 -17.53 11.78 -7.20
C ILE A 539 -17.06 11.55 -8.65
N SER A 540 -17.63 12.30 -9.57
CA SER A 540 -17.27 12.25 -10.98
C SER A 540 -16.42 13.45 -11.42
N ASN A 541 -16.32 14.48 -10.60
CA ASN A 541 -15.58 15.70 -10.91
C ASN A 541 -14.85 16.24 -9.67
N LEU A 542 -13.62 16.71 -9.89
CA LEU A 542 -12.82 17.44 -8.91
C LEU A 542 -11.77 18.25 -9.68
N SER A 543 -11.66 19.54 -9.40
CA SER A 543 -10.65 20.40 -10.01
C SER A 543 -9.48 20.67 -9.08
N ALA A 544 -8.32 21.04 -9.65
CA ALA A 544 -7.16 21.44 -8.86
C ALA A 544 -7.45 22.66 -7.96
N GLU A 545 -8.29 23.61 -8.44
CA GLU A 545 -8.68 24.81 -7.70
C GLU A 545 -9.50 24.48 -6.43
N GLN A 546 -10.21 23.35 -6.41
CA GLN A 546 -10.95 22.92 -5.22
C GLN A 546 -10.04 22.34 -4.12
N LEU A 547 -8.78 22.02 -4.46
CA LEU A 547 -7.79 21.53 -3.51
C LEU A 547 -6.91 22.64 -2.92
N GLU A 548 -6.92 23.86 -3.50
CA GLU A 548 -6.19 25.04 -3.02
C GLU A 548 -6.97 25.78 -1.91
#